data_fe0293f419cc19a9a0f0b66d2df29971
#
_entry.id   fe0293f419cc19a9a0f0b66d2df29971
#
_cell.length_a   1.000
_cell.length_b   1.000
_cell.length_c   1.000
_cell.angle_alpha   90.00
_cell.angle_beta   90.00
_cell.angle_gamma   90.00
#
_symmetry.space_group_name_H-M   'P 1'
#
loop_
_entity.id
_entity.type
_entity.pdbx_description
1 polymer ?
#
loop_
_entity_poly.entity_id
_entity_poly.type
_entity_poly.pdbx_seq_one_letter_code
_entity_poly.pdbx_strand_id
1 'polypeptide(L)'
;PSQQEAIRHFRGPCEVIAGPGSGKTFVLVERILCLLLEQGIPPSQILVLTFSKAAALQMQSRFQKRIRELFLSEDPCLPDSLSADSFTEVTFGTFHSVFLSILKASSVQRTSILDNSRSRKLLSSLFERYYGRLPQNEELTDLSALIARAKASGEIPGQNSFQRLLEDYETYLKENSLLDFEDMIGRCLKLLRSDPELLSSWQKRYRYFLIDEFQDINREQFEGIQLLAGDEANLFVVGDDDQSIYRF
;
A
#
# COMPACT_ATOMS: atom_id res chain seq x y z
N PRO A 1 -25.29 2.80 15.64
CA PRO A 1 -24.80 1.76 16.57
C PRO A 1 -23.63 0.97 15.97
N SER A 2 -23.75 0.44 14.74
CA SER A 2 -22.70 -0.38 14.09
C SER A 2 -21.39 0.38 13.82
N GLN A 3 -21.45 1.65 13.40
CA GLN A 3 -20.23 2.45 13.21
C GLN A 3 -19.48 2.67 14.53
N GLN A 4 -20.19 2.95 15.64
CA GLN A 4 -19.56 3.13 16.96
C GLN A 4 -18.94 1.82 17.47
N GLU A 5 -19.57 0.69 17.20
CA GLU A 5 -19.02 -0.62 17.55
C GLU A 5 -17.71 -0.88 16.79
N ALA A 6 -17.69 -0.62 15.46
CA ALA A 6 -16.48 -0.74 14.64
C ALA A 6 -15.37 0.22 15.12
N ILE A 7 -15.69 1.49 15.41
CA ILE A 7 -14.73 2.49 15.90
C ILE A 7 -14.08 2.04 17.21
N ARG A 8 -14.84 1.40 18.13
CA ARG A 8 -14.38 0.99 19.45
C ARG A 8 -13.89 -0.45 19.56
N HIS A 9 -13.72 -1.14 18.46
CA HIS A 9 -13.12 -2.47 18.45
C HIS A 9 -11.59 -2.36 18.56
N PHE A 10 -11.05 -2.33 19.76
CA PHE A 10 -9.61 -2.03 20.00
C PHE A 10 -8.68 -3.24 19.98
N ARG A 11 -9.18 -4.45 20.00
CA ARG A 11 -8.35 -5.67 20.08
C ARG A 11 -8.70 -6.70 19.04
N GLY A 12 -7.66 -7.23 18.40
CA GLY A 12 -7.76 -8.28 17.41
C GLY A 12 -8.18 -7.77 16.03
N PRO A 13 -8.30 -8.68 15.06
CA PRO A 13 -8.72 -8.34 13.71
C PRO A 13 -10.20 -7.92 13.67
N CYS A 14 -10.51 -6.95 12.84
CA CYS A 14 -11.87 -6.46 12.61
C CYS A 14 -12.07 -6.19 11.13
N GLU A 15 -13.11 -6.76 10.57
CA GLU A 15 -13.55 -6.48 9.20
C GLU A 15 -14.87 -5.70 9.23
N VAL A 16 -14.92 -4.64 8.46
CA VAL A 16 -16.12 -3.80 8.29
C VAL A 16 -16.54 -3.84 6.83
N ILE A 17 -17.65 -4.50 6.58
CA ILE A 17 -18.28 -4.55 5.27
C ILE A 17 -19.31 -3.42 5.19
N ALA A 18 -19.13 -2.52 4.22
CA ALA A 18 -19.92 -1.31 4.15
C ALA A 18 -20.03 -0.77 2.72
N GLY A 19 -21.24 -0.62 2.22
CA GLY A 19 -21.52 -0.12 0.87
C GLY A 19 -21.08 1.33 0.61
N PRO A 20 -21.23 1.79 -0.65
CA PRO A 20 -20.88 3.16 -1.03
C PRO A 20 -21.63 4.19 -0.19
N GLY A 21 -20.95 5.26 0.22
CA GLY A 21 -21.57 6.34 0.99
C GLY A 21 -21.91 6.01 2.46
N SER A 22 -21.61 4.81 2.95
CA SER A 22 -21.87 4.37 4.33
C SER A 22 -21.01 5.06 5.39
N GLY A 23 -20.02 5.87 4.97
CA GLY A 23 -19.10 6.55 5.87
C GLY A 23 -17.83 5.76 6.22
N LYS A 24 -17.36 4.84 5.38
CA LYS A 24 -16.12 4.07 5.57
C LYS A 24 -14.96 4.95 6.04
N THR A 25 -14.67 6.02 5.30
CA THR A 25 -13.58 6.96 5.66
C THR A 25 -13.80 7.65 7.00
N PHE A 26 -15.06 7.97 7.36
CA PHE A 26 -15.40 8.55 8.66
C PHE A 26 -15.06 7.55 9.77
N VAL A 27 -15.47 6.31 9.64
CA VAL A 27 -15.17 5.25 10.63
C VAL A 27 -13.67 5.09 10.82
N LEU A 28 -12.88 5.08 9.74
CA LEU A 28 -11.41 4.99 9.81
C LEU A 28 -10.81 6.19 10.56
N VAL A 29 -11.22 7.40 10.23
CA VAL A 29 -10.70 8.62 10.89
C VAL A 29 -11.07 8.66 12.37
N GLU A 30 -12.33 8.42 12.74
CA GLU A 30 -12.74 8.40 14.14
C GLU A 30 -12.07 7.25 14.92
N ARG A 31 -11.84 6.09 14.28
CA ARG A 31 -11.08 5.01 14.91
C ARG A 31 -9.63 5.41 15.22
N ILE A 32 -8.94 6.08 14.29
CA ILE A 32 -7.58 6.58 14.54
C ILE A 32 -7.60 7.51 15.76
N LEU A 33 -8.56 8.42 15.84
CA LEU A 33 -8.69 9.34 16.97
C LEU A 33 -8.95 8.60 18.28
N CYS A 34 -9.84 7.61 18.29
CA CYS A 34 -10.08 6.79 19.48
C CYS A 34 -8.83 6.02 19.93
N LEU A 35 -8.04 5.47 18.99
CA LEU A 35 -6.77 4.81 19.31
C LEU A 35 -5.78 5.79 19.96
N LEU A 36 -5.69 7.01 19.45
CA LEU A 36 -4.78 8.03 19.94
C LEU A 36 -5.23 8.61 21.28
N LEU A 37 -6.49 9.02 21.39
CA LEU A 37 -7.03 9.79 22.51
C LEU A 37 -7.56 8.92 23.65
N GLU A 38 -8.32 7.86 23.34
CA GLU A 38 -8.91 6.99 24.36
C GLU A 38 -7.95 5.87 24.80
N GLN A 39 -7.16 5.33 23.87
CA GLN A 39 -6.25 4.22 24.15
C GLN A 39 -4.79 4.63 24.38
N GLY A 40 -4.45 5.90 24.12
CA GLY A 40 -3.08 6.42 24.30
C GLY A 40 -2.05 5.76 23.38
N ILE A 41 -2.47 5.27 22.22
CA ILE A 41 -1.57 4.60 21.28
C ILE A 41 -0.65 5.64 20.63
N PRO A 42 0.67 5.41 20.62
CA PRO A 42 1.60 6.31 19.93
C PRO A 42 1.27 6.43 18.44
N PRO A 43 1.20 7.66 17.88
CA PRO A 43 0.88 7.89 16.47
C PRO A 43 1.79 7.12 15.50
N SER A 44 3.07 6.99 15.83
CA SER A 44 4.06 6.24 15.04
C SER A 44 3.78 4.74 14.92
N GLN A 45 2.92 4.19 15.76
CA GLN A 45 2.51 2.78 15.70
C GLN A 45 1.29 2.52 14.81
N ILE A 46 0.71 3.56 14.21
CA ILE A 46 -0.48 3.46 13.37
C ILE A 46 -0.09 3.60 11.90
N LEU A 47 -0.45 2.59 11.11
CA LEU A 47 -0.29 2.57 9.66
C LEU A 47 -1.64 2.50 8.97
N VAL A 48 -1.93 3.49 8.13
CA VAL A 48 -3.15 3.57 7.32
C VAL A 48 -2.80 3.33 5.86
N LEU A 49 -3.37 2.30 5.28
CA LEU A 49 -3.13 1.88 3.90
C LEU A 49 -4.35 2.11 3.03
N THR A 50 -4.11 2.64 1.86
CA THR A 50 -5.13 2.85 0.82
C THR A 50 -4.62 2.33 -0.52
N PHE A 51 -5.54 2.11 -1.46
CA PHE A 51 -5.18 1.66 -2.79
C PHE A 51 -4.40 2.71 -3.60
N SER A 52 -4.75 3.99 -3.49
CA SER A 52 -4.14 5.06 -4.28
C SER A 52 -3.50 6.15 -3.43
N LYS A 53 -2.48 6.81 -3.98
CA LYS A 53 -1.85 7.97 -3.33
C LYS A 53 -2.84 9.11 -3.09
N ALA A 54 -3.79 9.31 -4.00
CA ALA A 54 -4.83 10.34 -3.85
C ALA A 54 -5.74 10.03 -2.66
N ALA A 55 -6.16 8.77 -2.49
CA ALA A 55 -6.96 8.35 -1.34
C ALA A 55 -6.19 8.50 -0.02
N ALA A 56 -4.90 8.14 0.00
CA ALA A 56 -4.05 8.33 1.18
C ALA A 56 -3.96 9.81 1.59
N LEU A 57 -3.71 10.71 0.65
CA LEU A 57 -3.67 12.15 0.89
C LEU A 57 -5.02 12.71 1.34
N GLN A 58 -6.12 12.24 0.74
CA GLN A 58 -7.46 12.66 1.12
C GLN A 58 -7.78 12.22 2.56
N MET A 59 -7.46 10.97 2.93
CA MET A 59 -7.67 10.47 4.28
C MET A 59 -6.83 11.23 5.30
N GLN A 60 -5.55 11.46 5.00
CA GLN A 60 -4.66 12.29 5.82
C GLN A 60 -5.22 13.70 6.03
N SER A 61 -5.71 14.34 4.96
CA SER A 61 -6.31 15.67 5.04
C SER A 61 -7.56 15.68 5.91
N ARG A 62 -8.45 14.68 5.79
CA ARG A 62 -9.64 14.53 6.64
C ARG A 62 -9.27 14.34 8.11
N PHE A 63 -8.29 13.50 8.38
CA PHE A 63 -7.76 13.27 9.72
C PHE A 63 -7.20 14.57 10.32
N GLN A 64 -6.36 15.29 9.60
CA GLN A 64 -5.80 16.57 10.05
C GLN A 64 -6.89 17.64 10.29
N LYS A 65 -7.89 17.70 9.42
CA LYS A 65 -9.04 18.59 9.60
C LYS A 65 -9.78 18.26 10.90
N ARG A 66 -10.05 16.99 11.15
CA ARG A 66 -10.78 16.54 12.33
C ARG A 66 -10.01 16.82 13.63
N ILE A 67 -8.69 16.64 13.62
CA ILE A 67 -7.83 17.03 14.75
C ILE A 67 -7.95 18.53 15.03
N ARG A 68 -7.84 19.38 14.01
CA ARG A 68 -7.97 20.83 14.19
C ARG A 68 -9.33 21.24 14.77
N GLU A 69 -10.41 20.59 14.31
CA GLU A 69 -11.75 20.81 14.86
C GLU A 69 -11.81 20.48 16.36
N LEU A 70 -11.20 19.37 16.79
CA LEU A 70 -11.15 18.98 18.20
C LEU A 70 -10.37 20.00 19.05
N PHE A 71 -9.23 20.47 18.58
CA PHE A 71 -8.45 21.50 19.28
C PHE A 71 -9.19 22.85 19.36
N LEU A 72 -9.95 23.21 18.33
CA LEU A 72 -10.73 24.45 18.32
C LEU A 72 -11.97 24.39 19.22
N SER A 73 -12.52 23.20 19.45
CA SER A 73 -13.69 23.00 20.31
C SER A 73 -13.36 22.91 21.79
N GLU A 74 -12.06 23.03 22.17
CA GLU A 74 -11.61 22.83 23.55
C GLU A 74 -12.17 21.55 24.18
N ASP A 75 -12.16 20.46 23.40
CA ASP A 75 -12.73 19.17 23.81
C ASP A 75 -12.03 18.68 25.07
N PRO A 76 -12.73 18.44 26.19
CA PRO A 76 -12.14 18.01 27.44
C PRO A 76 -11.43 16.64 27.36
N CYS A 77 -11.62 15.90 26.27
CA CYS A 77 -10.89 14.64 26.00
C CYS A 77 -9.47 14.87 25.52
N LEU A 78 -9.07 16.10 25.17
CA LEU A 78 -7.70 16.41 24.76
C LEU A 78 -6.83 16.67 25.99
N PRO A 79 -5.76 15.91 26.22
CA PRO A 79 -4.78 16.23 27.24
C PRO A 79 -4.07 17.56 26.94
N ASP A 80 -3.91 18.42 27.95
CA ASP A 80 -3.22 19.71 27.83
C ASP A 80 -1.79 19.63 27.25
N SER A 81 -1.17 18.45 27.34
CA SER A 81 0.17 18.17 26.85
C SER A 81 0.27 17.87 25.36
N LEU A 82 -0.86 17.67 24.66
CA LEU A 82 -0.91 17.33 23.24
C LEU A 82 -1.03 18.58 22.38
N SER A 83 -0.26 18.65 21.32
CA SER A 83 -0.40 19.61 20.23
C SER A 83 -0.88 18.91 18.96
N ALA A 84 -1.43 19.66 18.02
CA ALA A 84 -1.84 19.10 16.71
C ALA A 84 -0.66 18.43 15.99
N ASP A 85 0.57 18.89 16.23
CA ASP A 85 1.79 18.33 15.64
C ASP A 85 2.12 16.93 16.20
N SER A 86 1.65 16.60 17.42
CA SER A 86 1.86 15.27 18.01
C SER A 86 1.26 14.14 17.19
N PHE A 87 0.28 14.44 16.33
CA PHE A 87 -0.44 13.45 15.50
C PHE A 87 0.13 13.29 14.09
N THR A 88 1.18 14.05 13.74
CA THR A 88 1.78 14.02 12.39
C THR A 88 2.52 12.72 12.09
N GLU A 89 2.87 11.93 13.12
CA GLU A 89 3.58 10.66 12.98
C GLU A 89 2.70 9.48 12.53
N VAL A 90 1.36 9.64 12.48
CA VAL A 90 0.49 8.63 11.87
C VAL A 90 0.88 8.47 10.41
N THR A 91 1.19 7.24 10.01
CA THR A 91 1.64 6.97 8.64
C THR A 91 0.44 6.69 7.75
N PHE A 92 0.27 7.52 6.71
CA PHE A 92 -0.69 7.30 5.62
C PHE A 92 0.06 6.98 4.34
N GLY A 93 -0.33 5.91 3.65
CA GLY A 93 0.36 5.54 2.42
C GLY A 93 -0.38 4.49 1.60
N THR A 94 0.26 4.12 0.50
CA THR A 94 -0.13 2.96 -0.30
C THR A 94 0.74 1.77 0.03
N PHE A 95 0.29 0.56 -0.31
CA PHE A 95 1.09 -0.67 -0.17
C PHE A 95 2.49 -0.50 -0.78
N HIS A 96 2.55 -0.01 -2.03
CA HIS A 96 3.82 0.22 -2.72
C HIS A 96 4.72 1.22 -1.99
N SER A 97 4.17 2.29 -1.39
CA SER A 97 4.99 3.28 -0.68
C SER A 97 5.63 2.69 0.59
N VAL A 98 4.91 1.83 1.29
CA VAL A 98 5.42 1.15 2.50
C VAL A 98 6.45 0.10 2.13
N PHE A 99 6.16 -0.78 1.17
CA PHE A 99 7.11 -1.80 0.72
C PHE A 99 8.39 -1.19 0.14
N LEU A 100 8.27 -0.06 -0.59
CA LEU A 100 9.43 0.69 -1.02
C LEU A 100 10.27 1.21 0.17
N SER A 101 9.62 1.69 1.21
CA SER A 101 10.32 2.18 2.42
C SER A 101 11.08 1.05 3.12
N ILE A 102 10.50 -0.16 3.15
CA ILE A 102 11.15 -1.36 3.68
C ILE A 102 12.39 -1.70 2.83
N LEU A 103 12.24 -1.76 1.51
CA LEU A 103 13.35 -2.04 0.60
C LEU A 103 14.49 -1.02 0.73
N LYS A 104 14.16 0.26 0.91
CA LYS A 104 15.14 1.34 1.10
C LYS A 104 15.84 1.28 2.47
N ALA A 105 15.16 0.80 3.50
CA ALA A 105 15.75 0.65 4.83
C ALA A 105 16.73 -0.51 4.90
N SER A 106 16.62 -1.50 4.00
CA SER A 106 17.58 -2.58 3.93
C SER A 106 18.89 -2.07 3.30
N SER A 107 20.01 -2.35 3.95
CA SER A 107 21.36 -2.00 3.47
C SER A 107 21.80 -2.84 2.26
N VAL A 108 21.04 -3.86 1.90
CA VAL A 108 21.45 -4.95 1.02
C VAL A 108 21.42 -4.58 -0.46
N GLN A 109 20.61 -3.61 -0.90
CA GLN A 109 20.62 -3.23 -2.33
C GLN A 109 20.17 -1.77 -2.55
N ARG A 110 21.06 -0.99 -3.19
CA ARG A 110 20.70 0.30 -3.81
C ARG A 110 19.90 0.03 -5.10
N THR A 111 18.65 -0.33 -4.97
CA THR A 111 17.74 -0.54 -6.10
C THR A 111 16.96 0.74 -6.32
N SER A 112 16.97 1.26 -7.53
CA SER A 112 16.13 2.39 -7.94
C SER A 112 14.84 1.89 -8.57
N ILE A 113 13.76 2.65 -8.41
CA ILE A 113 12.50 2.30 -9.07
C ILE A 113 12.53 2.80 -10.50
N LEU A 114 12.05 1.96 -11.41
CA LEU A 114 11.76 2.34 -12.77
C LEU A 114 10.50 3.22 -12.77
N ASP A 115 10.68 4.53 -12.89
CA ASP A 115 9.56 5.46 -12.99
C ASP A 115 8.78 5.30 -14.30
N ASN A 116 7.54 5.76 -14.33
CA ASN A 116 6.66 5.63 -15.49
C ASN A 116 7.24 6.21 -16.79
N SER A 117 8.02 7.30 -16.71
CA SER A 117 8.62 7.92 -17.89
C SER A 117 9.71 7.04 -18.49
N ARG A 118 10.59 6.50 -17.63
CA ARG A 118 11.65 5.56 -18.06
C ARG A 118 11.07 4.24 -18.52
N SER A 119 10.05 3.73 -17.83
CA SER A 119 9.33 2.51 -18.23
C SER A 119 8.75 2.65 -19.63
N ARG A 120 8.02 3.74 -19.93
CA ARG A 120 7.46 3.99 -21.25
C ARG A 120 8.53 4.10 -22.33
N LYS A 121 9.66 4.73 -22.06
CA LYS A 121 10.79 4.83 -23.02
C LYS A 121 11.39 3.45 -23.30
N LEU A 122 11.63 2.66 -22.25
CA LEU A 122 12.15 1.30 -22.40
C LEU A 122 11.18 0.43 -23.20
N LEU A 123 9.91 0.42 -22.84
CA LEU A 123 8.89 -0.36 -23.52
C LEU A 123 8.73 0.08 -24.99
N SER A 124 8.79 1.38 -25.29
CA SER A 124 8.74 1.88 -26.65
C SER A 124 9.93 1.40 -27.48
N SER A 125 11.14 1.43 -26.93
CA SER A 125 12.35 0.93 -27.59
C SER A 125 12.32 -0.58 -27.82
N LEU A 126 11.86 -1.36 -26.83
CA LEU A 126 11.70 -2.80 -26.98
C LEU A 126 10.60 -3.14 -27.98
N PHE A 127 9.48 -2.44 -27.95
CA PHE A 127 8.41 -2.63 -28.94
C PHE A 127 8.92 -2.39 -30.37
N GLU A 128 9.63 -1.27 -30.59
CA GLU A 128 10.20 -0.96 -31.91
C GLU A 128 11.17 -2.06 -32.37
N ARG A 129 12.02 -2.56 -31.46
CA ARG A 129 12.98 -3.66 -31.77
C ARG A 129 12.29 -4.94 -32.23
N TYR A 130 11.18 -5.34 -31.58
CA TYR A 130 10.54 -6.62 -31.82
C TYR A 130 9.39 -6.58 -32.85
N TYR A 131 8.79 -5.41 -33.04
CA TYR A 131 7.64 -5.23 -33.96
C TYR A 131 7.95 -4.34 -35.17
N GLY A 132 9.14 -3.73 -35.25
CA GLY A 132 9.64 -2.97 -36.41
C GLY A 132 8.98 -1.60 -36.60
N ARG A 133 8.23 -1.11 -35.62
CA ARG A 133 7.56 0.21 -35.64
C ARG A 133 7.42 0.79 -34.25
N LEU A 134 7.21 2.09 -34.17
CA LEU A 134 6.88 2.77 -32.92
C LEU A 134 5.48 2.39 -32.43
N PRO A 135 5.30 2.18 -31.11
CA PRO A 135 4.01 1.88 -30.53
C PRO A 135 3.13 3.12 -30.40
N GLN A 136 1.82 2.93 -30.45
CA GLN A 136 0.85 3.93 -30.02
C GLN A 136 0.71 3.94 -28.50
N ASN A 137 0.09 4.99 -27.95
CA ASN A 137 -0.05 5.11 -26.48
C ASN A 137 -0.87 3.96 -25.86
N GLU A 138 -1.91 3.50 -26.54
CA GLU A 138 -2.73 2.37 -26.12
C GLU A 138 -1.93 1.07 -26.10
N GLU A 139 -1.14 0.82 -27.15
CA GLU A 139 -0.29 -0.38 -27.25
C GLU A 139 0.78 -0.44 -26.14
N LEU A 140 1.32 0.71 -25.70
CA LEU A 140 2.24 0.75 -24.55
C LEU A 140 1.52 0.42 -23.25
N THR A 141 0.28 0.84 -23.09
CA THR A 141 -0.54 0.52 -21.91
C THR A 141 -0.86 -0.97 -21.89
N ASP A 142 -1.28 -1.53 -23.03
CA ASP A 142 -1.57 -2.95 -23.18
C ASP A 142 -0.33 -3.82 -22.97
N LEU A 143 0.83 -3.39 -23.50
CA LEU A 143 2.10 -4.09 -23.29
C LEU A 143 2.51 -4.09 -21.82
N SER A 144 2.36 -2.96 -21.14
CA SER A 144 2.62 -2.86 -19.69
C SER A 144 1.72 -3.80 -18.89
N ALA A 145 0.43 -3.82 -19.19
CA ALA A 145 -0.53 -4.72 -18.55
C ALA A 145 -0.22 -6.21 -18.84
N LEU A 146 0.22 -6.51 -20.07
CA LEU A 146 0.60 -7.87 -20.45
C LEU A 146 1.86 -8.34 -19.70
N ILE A 147 2.85 -7.47 -19.54
CA ILE A 147 4.06 -7.75 -18.73
C ILE A 147 3.67 -8.00 -17.26
N ALA A 148 2.85 -7.12 -16.68
CA ALA A 148 2.38 -7.26 -15.31
C ALA A 148 1.66 -8.62 -15.11
N ARG A 149 0.77 -8.98 -16.04
CA ARG A 149 0.06 -10.26 -16.00
C ARG A 149 1.00 -11.46 -16.13
N ALA A 150 1.95 -11.42 -17.08
CA ALA A 150 2.91 -12.50 -17.29
C ALA A 150 3.78 -12.72 -16.03
N LYS A 151 4.20 -11.64 -15.38
CA LYS A 151 4.96 -11.70 -14.12
C LYS A 151 4.13 -12.28 -12.96
N ALA A 152 2.86 -11.89 -12.85
CA ALA A 152 1.99 -12.34 -11.77
C ALA A 152 1.57 -13.82 -11.93
N SER A 153 1.26 -14.26 -13.15
CA SER A 153 0.80 -15.65 -13.41
C SER A 153 1.92 -16.63 -13.69
N GLY A 154 3.10 -16.14 -14.11
CA GLY A 154 4.17 -16.99 -14.66
C GLY A 154 3.85 -17.56 -16.05
N GLU A 155 2.69 -17.25 -16.61
CA GLU A 155 2.26 -17.69 -17.93
C GLU A 155 2.64 -16.66 -18.99
N ILE A 156 3.51 -17.04 -19.92
CA ILE A 156 3.92 -16.17 -21.03
C ILE A 156 3.01 -16.47 -22.21
N PRO A 157 2.20 -15.50 -22.72
CA PRO A 157 1.39 -15.73 -23.92
C PRO A 157 2.27 -16.09 -25.11
N GLY A 158 1.88 -17.10 -25.86
CA GLY A 158 2.62 -17.88 -26.84
C GLY A 158 3.17 -17.19 -28.10
N GLN A 159 3.61 -15.94 -28.06
CA GLN A 159 4.33 -15.31 -29.15
C GLN A 159 5.83 -15.18 -28.83
N ASN A 160 6.69 -15.78 -29.64
CA ASN A 160 8.15 -15.68 -29.49
C ASN A 160 8.68 -14.24 -29.34
N SER A 161 8.03 -13.27 -30.01
CA SER A 161 8.40 -11.85 -29.93
C SER A 161 8.14 -11.26 -28.56
N PHE A 162 6.99 -11.55 -27.93
CA PHE A 162 6.68 -11.05 -26.60
C PHE A 162 7.57 -11.69 -25.53
N GLN A 163 7.82 -12.99 -25.64
CA GLN A 163 8.72 -13.67 -24.71
C GLN A 163 10.13 -13.06 -24.70
N ARG A 164 10.70 -12.83 -25.88
CA ARG A 164 12.03 -12.18 -26.01
C ARG A 164 12.01 -10.73 -25.51
N LEU A 165 10.93 -10.01 -25.77
CA LEU A 165 10.76 -8.66 -25.26
C LEU A 165 10.75 -8.64 -23.71
N LEU A 166 10.04 -9.58 -23.09
CA LEU A 166 9.98 -9.71 -21.63
C LEU A 166 11.36 -10.08 -21.05
N GLU A 167 12.08 -11.01 -21.68
CA GLU A 167 13.45 -11.39 -21.30
C GLU A 167 14.41 -10.18 -21.36
N ASP A 168 14.37 -9.39 -22.43
CA ASP A 168 15.17 -8.17 -22.57
C ASP A 168 14.76 -7.10 -21.53
N TYR A 169 13.45 -6.97 -21.25
CA TYR A 169 12.95 -6.05 -20.24
C TYR A 169 13.49 -6.41 -18.84
N GLU A 170 13.39 -7.68 -18.45
CA GLU A 170 13.91 -8.17 -17.16
C GLU A 170 15.45 -8.06 -17.07
N THR A 171 16.15 -8.35 -18.18
CA THR A 171 17.59 -8.20 -18.26
C THR A 171 18.00 -6.74 -18.03
N TYR A 172 17.31 -5.81 -18.70
CA TYR A 172 17.56 -4.37 -18.52
C TYR A 172 17.34 -3.92 -17.07
N LEU A 173 16.26 -4.38 -16.42
CA LEU A 173 16.00 -4.07 -15.00
C LEU A 173 17.15 -4.57 -14.12
N LYS A 174 17.59 -5.81 -14.34
CA LYS A 174 18.67 -6.45 -13.57
C LYS A 174 20.01 -5.75 -13.75
N GLU A 175 20.40 -5.47 -14.98
CA GLU A 175 21.69 -4.82 -15.31
C GLU A 175 21.77 -3.39 -14.78
N ASN A 176 20.64 -2.68 -14.74
CA ASN A 176 20.58 -1.30 -14.24
C ASN A 176 20.20 -1.21 -12.77
N SER A 177 20.10 -2.33 -12.05
CA SER A 177 19.63 -2.37 -10.65
C SER A 177 18.31 -1.61 -10.46
N LEU A 178 17.39 -1.79 -11.40
CA LEU A 178 16.06 -1.20 -11.38
C LEU A 178 15.03 -2.21 -10.88
N LEU A 179 13.97 -1.70 -10.32
CA LEU A 179 12.81 -2.46 -9.85
C LEU A 179 11.56 -1.81 -10.42
N ASP A 180 10.69 -2.57 -11.05
CA ASP A 180 9.37 -2.08 -11.42
C ASP A 180 8.36 -2.27 -10.28
N PHE A 181 7.14 -1.79 -10.49
CA PHE A 181 6.12 -1.83 -9.45
C PHE A 181 5.63 -3.26 -9.17
N GLU A 182 5.59 -4.11 -10.18
CA GLU A 182 5.13 -5.50 -10.07
C GLU A 182 6.07 -6.33 -9.19
N ASP A 183 7.38 -6.16 -9.38
CA ASP A 183 8.38 -6.92 -8.62
C ASP A 183 8.63 -6.39 -7.21
N MET A 184 8.18 -5.16 -6.92
CA MET A 184 8.47 -4.48 -5.66
C MET A 184 7.94 -5.26 -4.45
N ILE A 185 6.68 -5.69 -4.53
CA ILE A 185 6.02 -6.40 -3.42
C ILE A 185 6.66 -7.76 -3.22
N GLY A 186 6.77 -8.56 -4.29
CA GLY A 186 7.38 -9.89 -4.23
C GLY A 186 8.83 -9.86 -3.71
N ARG A 187 9.61 -8.83 -4.08
CA ARG A 187 10.97 -8.65 -3.57
C ARG A 187 10.99 -8.25 -2.10
N CYS A 188 10.07 -7.38 -1.68
CA CYS A 188 9.93 -7.01 -0.29
C CYS A 188 9.54 -8.22 0.58
N LEU A 189 8.62 -9.06 0.12
CA LEU A 189 8.25 -10.30 0.80
C LEU A 189 9.44 -11.25 0.98
N LYS A 190 10.21 -11.45 -0.09
CA LYS A 190 11.44 -12.27 -0.02
C LYS A 190 12.43 -11.71 1.00
N LEU A 191 12.63 -10.40 1.01
CA LEU A 191 13.51 -9.72 1.95
C LEU A 191 13.04 -9.89 3.39
N LEU A 192 11.77 -9.62 3.69
CA LEU A 192 11.21 -9.76 5.03
C LEU A 192 11.30 -11.21 5.57
N ARG A 193 11.15 -12.21 4.70
CA ARG A 193 11.32 -13.62 5.08
C ARG A 193 12.76 -14.01 5.33
N SER A 194 13.71 -13.39 4.62
CA SER A 194 15.14 -13.71 4.73
C SER A 194 15.88 -12.91 5.79
N ASP A 195 15.29 -11.81 6.29
CA ASP A 195 15.88 -10.91 7.29
C ASP A 195 14.92 -10.75 8.49
N PRO A 196 15.03 -11.65 9.49
CA PRO A 196 14.17 -11.60 10.68
C PRO A 196 14.38 -10.34 11.53
N GLU A 197 15.56 -9.73 11.52
CA GLU A 197 15.83 -8.51 12.27
C GLU A 197 15.11 -7.32 11.63
N LEU A 198 15.17 -7.21 10.33
CA LEU A 198 14.40 -6.22 9.58
C LEU A 198 12.90 -6.40 9.82
N LEU A 199 12.39 -7.62 9.68
CA LEU A 199 10.98 -7.92 9.93
C LEU A 199 10.56 -7.51 11.34
N SER A 200 11.32 -7.93 12.36
CA SER A 200 11.04 -7.58 13.76
C SER A 200 11.04 -6.06 14.01
N SER A 201 11.91 -5.33 13.34
CA SER A 201 11.97 -3.86 13.45
C SER A 201 10.69 -3.20 12.94
N TRP A 202 10.15 -3.69 11.82
CA TRP A 202 8.91 -3.18 11.23
C TRP A 202 7.67 -3.62 12.01
N GLN A 203 7.63 -4.82 12.55
CA GLN A 203 6.58 -5.31 13.44
C GLN A 203 6.51 -4.50 14.76
N LYS A 204 7.67 -4.08 15.29
CA LYS A 204 7.72 -3.20 16.48
C LYS A 204 7.26 -1.78 16.14
N ARG A 205 7.50 -1.32 14.91
CA ARG A 205 7.13 0.02 14.46
C ARG A 205 5.62 0.18 14.32
N TYR A 206 4.94 -0.76 13.66
CA TYR A 206 3.51 -0.68 13.42
C TYR A 206 2.76 -1.81 14.14
N ARG A 207 1.83 -1.43 14.99
CA ARG A 207 0.97 -2.37 15.73
C ARG A 207 -0.51 -2.26 15.37
N TYR A 208 -0.90 -1.18 14.70
CA TYR A 208 -2.26 -0.92 14.27
C TYR A 208 -2.26 -0.67 12.77
N PHE A 209 -2.90 -1.57 12.05
CA PHE A 209 -3.03 -1.52 10.59
C PHE A 209 -4.48 -1.23 10.24
N LEU A 210 -4.73 -0.11 9.56
CA LEU A 210 -6.03 0.26 9.05
C LEU A 210 -5.98 0.24 7.53
N ILE A 211 -6.82 -0.55 6.90
CA ILE A 211 -6.82 -0.75 5.44
C ILE A 211 -8.16 -0.32 4.88
N ASP A 212 -8.13 0.63 3.96
CA ASP A 212 -9.29 1.06 3.19
C ASP A 212 -9.36 0.32 1.86
N GLU A 213 -10.57 0.11 1.34
CA GLU A 213 -10.87 -0.60 0.08
C GLU A 213 -10.23 -1.99 0.05
N PHE A 214 -10.45 -2.77 1.12
CA PHE A 214 -9.83 -4.09 1.29
C PHE A 214 -10.14 -5.06 0.15
N GLN A 215 -11.27 -4.92 -0.53
CA GLN A 215 -11.64 -5.73 -1.68
C GLN A 215 -10.70 -5.57 -2.90
N ASP A 216 -9.92 -4.48 -2.95
CA ASP A 216 -9.02 -4.17 -4.08
C ASP A 216 -7.59 -4.66 -3.87
N ILE A 217 -7.26 -5.21 -2.70
CA ILE A 217 -5.92 -5.71 -2.41
C ILE A 217 -5.70 -7.10 -3.02
N ASN A 218 -4.49 -7.31 -3.56
CA ASN A 218 -4.10 -8.60 -4.08
C ASN A 218 -3.48 -9.50 -3.00
N ARG A 219 -3.31 -10.78 -3.34
CA ARG A 219 -2.78 -11.80 -2.42
C ARG A 219 -1.40 -11.42 -1.85
N GLU A 220 -0.49 -10.91 -2.67
CA GLU A 220 0.86 -10.55 -2.21
C GLU A 220 0.84 -9.34 -1.27
N GLN A 221 -0.03 -8.36 -1.53
CA GLN A 221 -0.23 -7.22 -0.64
C GLN A 221 -0.75 -7.68 0.71
N PHE A 222 -1.75 -8.57 0.71
CA PHE A 222 -2.29 -9.13 1.94
C PHE A 222 -1.25 -9.93 2.72
N GLU A 223 -0.49 -10.79 2.03
CA GLU A 223 0.60 -11.54 2.64
C GLU A 223 1.66 -10.62 3.27
N GLY A 224 2.01 -9.53 2.59
CA GLY A 224 2.92 -8.52 3.13
C GLY A 224 2.40 -7.87 4.42
N ILE A 225 1.10 -7.56 4.46
CA ILE A 225 0.48 -7.05 5.69
C ILE A 225 0.48 -8.09 6.79
N GLN A 226 0.15 -9.33 6.50
CA GLN A 226 0.19 -10.41 7.50
C GLN A 226 1.60 -10.57 8.09
N LEU A 227 2.64 -10.55 7.26
CA LEU A 227 4.03 -10.60 7.74
C LEU A 227 4.37 -9.42 8.65
N LEU A 228 4.00 -8.19 8.25
CA LEU A 228 4.28 -6.99 9.02
C LEU A 228 3.45 -6.91 10.31
N ALA A 229 2.22 -7.37 10.27
CA ALA A 229 1.33 -7.41 11.42
C ALA A 229 1.80 -8.42 12.48
N GLY A 230 2.28 -9.59 12.03
CA GLY A 230 2.55 -10.70 12.94
C GLY A 230 1.29 -11.14 13.70
N ASP A 231 1.49 -11.92 14.77
CA ASP A 231 0.37 -12.52 15.50
C ASP A 231 -0.33 -11.55 16.48
N GLU A 232 0.33 -10.45 16.85
CA GLU A 232 -0.14 -9.55 17.90
C GLU A 232 -0.71 -8.22 17.41
N ALA A 233 -0.65 -7.93 16.11
CA ALA A 233 -1.10 -6.65 15.59
C ALA A 233 -2.61 -6.57 15.45
N ASN A 234 -3.12 -5.35 15.59
CA ASN A 234 -4.52 -5.04 15.33
C ASN A 234 -4.70 -4.72 13.83
N LEU A 235 -5.37 -5.60 13.13
CA LEU A 235 -5.72 -5.44 11.72
C LEU A 235 -7.18 -5.02 11.61
N PHE A 236 -7.43 -3.82 11.12
CA PHE A 236 -8.75 -3.29 10.85
C PHE A 236 -8.92 -3.02 9.36
N VAL A 237 -9.80 -3.75 8.73
CA VAL A 237 -10.03 -3.66 7.29
C VAL A 237 -11.44 -3.16 7.01
N VAL A 238 -11.55 -2.28 6.03
CA VAL A 238 -12.83 -1.74 5.57
C VAL A 238 -12.94 -1.99 4.07
N GLY A 239 -14.04 -2.59 3.66
CA GLY A 239 -14.27 -2.95 2.27
C GLY A 239 -15.75 -2.93 1.90
N ASP A 240 -15.99 -3.16 0.62
CA ASP A 240 -17.32 -3.22 0.02
C ASP A 240 -17.41 -4.46 -0.87
N ASP A 241 -18.13 -5.48 -0.42
CA ASP A 241 -18.27 -6.73 -1.16
C ASP A 241 -18.95 -6.56 -2.53
N ASP A 242 -19.84 -5.55 -2.66
CA ASP A 242 -20.56 -5.28 -3.89
C ASP A 242 -19.67 -4.62 -4.96
N GLN A 243 -18.52 -4.05 -4.58
CA GLN A 243 -17.59 -3.35 -5.46
C GLN A 243 -16.33 -4.16 -5.79
N SER A 244 -16.25 -5.42 -5.40
CA SER A 244 -15.10 -6.28 -5.73
C SER A 244 -14.97 -6.46 -7.24
N ILE A 245 -14.16 -5.61 -7.87
CA ILE A 245 -13.87 -5.65 -9.32
C ILE A 245 -12.78 -6.70 -9.61
N TYR A 246 -11.95 -7.01 -8.62
CA TYR A 246 -10.87 -7.99 -8.70
C TYR A 246 -11.21 -9.18 -7.80
N ARG A 247 -12.06 -10.09 -8.29
CA ARG A 247 -12.23 -11.42 -7.65
C ARG A 247 -10.96 -12.23 -7.87
N PHE A 248 -10.29 -12.57 -6.79
CA PHE A 248 -9.19 -13.54 -6.79
C PHE A 248 -9.72 -14.95 -6.53
#